data_f4c5102685793e5113456f69cb5b307c
#
_entry.id   f4c5102685793e5113456f69cb5b307c
#
_cell.length_a   1.000
_cell.length_b   1.000
_cell.length_c   1.000
_cell.angle_alpha   90.00
_cell.angle_beta   90.00
_cell.angle_gamma   90.00
#
_symmetry.space_group_name_H-M   'P 1'
#
loop_
_entity.id
_entity.type
_entity.pdbx_description
1 polymer ?
#
loop_
_entity_poly.entity_id
_entity_poly.type
_entity_poly.pdbx_seq_one_letter_code
_entity_poly.pdbx_strand_id
1 'polypeptide(L)'
;SFKFLTDNLRPQDRVAIVVYAGAAGLVLESTPGTQKQKIIDALDNLNAGGSTAGGAGIKLAYAVAKQNFISNGNNRVILATDGDFNVGASSDAEMVRLIEEKRNDGVFLTILGFGMGNYKDSKMEKLSNAGNGNYGYIDDLLEAKKMFGAELWGTLYTIAKDVKIQVEFNPAQVKSYRLIGYENRMLNTEDFNDDKKDAGDIGCGHTVTALYEISPAESEEHAPNV
;
A
#
# COMPACT_ATOMS: atom_id res chain seq x y z
N SER A 1 -0.29 4.83 16.57
CA SER A 1 -0.54 5.08 15.16
C SER A 1 -2.02 4.92 14.81
N PHE A 2 -2.67 3.76 15.02
CA PHE A 2 -4.08 3.52 14.67
C PHE A 2 -5.10 4.42 15.39
N LYS A 3 -4.76 5.02 16.52
CA LYS A 3 -5.62 6.06 17.16
C LYS A 3 -5.81 7.28 16.25
N PHE A 4 -4.78 7.69 15.49
CA PHE A 4 -4.92 8.76 14.50
C PHE A 4 -5.89 8.39 13.38
N LEU A 5 -5.88 7.13 12.93
CA LEU A 5 -6.89 6.65 11.99
C LEU A 5 -8.29 6.77 12.58
N THR A 6 -8.46 6.34 13.85
CA THR A 6 -9.74 6.38 14.55
C THR A 6 -10.28 7.82 14.67
N ASP A 7 -9.41 8.79 14.93
CA ASP A 7 -9.79 10.20 15.04
C ASP A 7 -10.36 10.77 13.74
N ASN A 8 -9.89 10.26 12.59
CA ASN A 8 -10.30 10.69 11.26
C ASN A 8 -11.51 9.93 10.69
N LEU A 9 -12.03 8.92 11.38
CA LEU A 9 -13.20 8.17 10.91
C LEU A 9 -14.46 9.04 10.88
N ARG A 10 -15.22 8.89 9.80
CA ARG A 10 -16.53 9.51 9.61
C ARG A 10 -17.62 8.63 10.23
N PRO A 11 -18.82 9.16 10.51
CA PRO A 11 -19.93 8.39 11.08
C PRO A 11 -20.31 7.13 10.29
N GLN A 12 -20.18 7.16 8.96
CA GLN A 12 -20.51 6.08 8.05
C GLN A 12 -19.39 5.03 7.90
N ASP A 13 -18.17 5.36 8.30
CA ASP A 13 -17.04 4.42 8.24
C ASP A 13 -17.21 3.33 9.30
N ARG A 14 -16.70 2.15 9.03
CA ARG A 14 -16.78 1.01 9.94
C ARG A 14 -15.40 0.36 10.07
N VAL A 15 -15.08 -0.07 11.29
CA VAL A 15 -13.82 -0.73 11.62
C VAL A 15 -14.07 -2.05 12.30
N ALA A 16 -13.36 -3.10 11.88
CA ALA A 16 -13.21 -4.36 12.59
C ALA A 16 -11.72 -4.59 12.89
N ILE A 17 -11.39 -5.28 13.97
CA ILE A 17 -10.01 -5.58 14.35
C ILE A 17 -9.84 -7.09 14.44
N VAL A 18 -8.89 -7.61 13.65
CA VAL A 18 -8.47 -9.01 13.65
C VAL A 18 -7.02 -9.07 14.11
N VAL A 19 -6.72 -9.97 15.03
CA VAL A 19 -5.34 -10.28 15.46
C VAL A 19 -4.91 -11.62 14.88
N TYR A 20 -3.59 -11.79 14.72
CA TYR A 20 -3.01 -13.03 14.18
C TYR A 20 -1.74 -13.48 14.91
N ALA A 21 -1.50 -12.95 16.11
CA ALA A 21 -0.44 -13.41 17.01
C ALA A 21 -0.98 -14.55 17.86
N GLY A 22 -0.38 -15.74 17.75
CA GLY A 22 -0.82 -16.96 18.39
C GLY A 22 -1.94 -17.69 17.63
N ALA A 23 -3.16 -17.24 17.77
CA ALA A 23 -4.30 -17.68 16.97
C ALA A 23 -4.93 -16.48 16.26
N ALA A 24 -5.43 -16.69 15.05
CA ALA A 24 -6.22 -15.64 14.38
C ALA A 24 -7.56 -15.47 15.12
N GLY A 25 -7.93 -14.23 15.45
CA GLY A 25 -9.14 -13.94 16.19
C GLY A 25 -9.74 -12.58 15.87
N LEU A 26 -11.07 -12.49 15.89
CA LEU A 26 -11.81 -11.24 15.79
C LEU A 26 -11.87 -10.59 17.17
N VAL A 27 -11.19 -9.47 17.36
CA VAL A 27 -11.13 -8.73 18.63
C VAL A 27 -12.22 -7.66 18.69
N LEU A 28 -12.49 -7.02 17.55
CA LEU A 28 -13.54 -6.04 17.44
C LEU A 28 -14.38 -6.33 16.19
N GLU A 29 -15.67 -6.59 16.41
CA GLU A 29 -16.64 -6.69 15.31
C GLU A 29 -16.79 -5.36 14.59
N SER A 30 -17.37 -5.38 13.38
CA SER A 30 -17.59 -4.18 12.58
C SER A 30 -18.32 -3.10 13.37
N THR A 31 -17.58 -2.07 13.76
CA THR A 31 -18.01 -0.99 14.66
C THR A 31 -18.02 0.32 13.88
N PRO A 32 -19.12 1.12 13.95
CA PRO A 32 -19.21 2.39 13.24
C PRO A 32 -18.23 3.44 13.80
N GLY A 33 -17.77 4.34 12.93
CA GLY A 33 -16.81 5.40 13.27
C GLY A 33 -17.31 6.40 14.33
N THR A 34 -18.61 6.41 14.63
CA THR A 34 -19.18 7.17 15.75
C THR A 34 -18.79 6.61 17.12
N GLN A 35 -18.42 5.33 17.20
CA GLN A 35 -18.03 4.66 18.44
C GLN A 35 -16.50 4.65 18.62
N LYS A 36 -15.86 5.82 18.46
CA LYS A 36 -14.40 5.98 18.52
C LYS A 36 -13.80 5.41 19.79
N GLN A 37 -14.42 5.64 20.95
CA GLN A 37 -13.90 5.14 22.22
C GLN A 37 -13.85 3.63 22.25
N LYS A 38 -14.89 2.94 21.76
CA LYS A 38 -14.90 1.47 21.69
C LYS A 38 -13.79 0.92 20.82
N ILE A 39 -13.48 1.61 19.69
CA ILE A 39 -12.36 1.24 18.81
C ILE A 39 -11.03 1.46 19.52
N ILE A 40 -10.85 2.60 20.20
CA ILE A 40 -9.64 2.92 20.96
C ILE A 40 -9.42 1.91 22.09
N ASP A 41 -10.46 1.59 22.86
CA ASP A 41 -10.39 0.60 23.94
C ASP A 41 -9.97 -0.78 23.43
N ALA A 42 -10.49 -1.19 22.27
CA ALA A 42 -10.08 -2.44 21.64
C ALA A 42 -8.61 -2.41 21.24
N LEU A 43 -8.10 -1.30 20.69
CA LEU A 43 -6.68 -1.12 20.35
C LEU A 43 -5.79 -1.14 21.61
N ASP A 44 -6.21 -0.52 22.71
CA ASP A 44 -5.44 -0.44 23.96
C ASP A 44 -5.36 -1.79 24.68
N ASN A 45 -6.35 -2.66 24.47
CA ASN A 45 -6.37 -4.00 25.04
C ASN A 45 -5.58 -5.04 24.20
N LEU A 46 -5.00 -4.66 23.06
CA LEU A 46 -4.16 -5.55 22.28
C LEU A 46 -2.85 -5.83 23.03
N ASN A 47 -2.51 -7.09 23.16
CA ASN A 47 -1.26 -7.54 23.77
C ASN A 47 -0.37 -8.19 22.71
N ALA A 48 0.91 -7.86 22.72
CA ALA A 48 1.91 -8.55 21.91
C ALA A 48 2.17 -9.96 22.50
N GLY A 49 2.18 -10.97 21.64
CA GLY A 49 2.52 -12.33 22.06
C GLY A 49 2.07 -13.39 21.07
N GLY A 50 2.67 -14.58 21.19
CA GLY A 50 2.34 -15.74 20.36
C GLY A 50 3.13 -15.84 19.06
N SER A 51 2.96 -16.96 18.34
CA SER A 51 3.56 -17.18 17.03
C SER A 51 2.69 -16.56 15.93
N THR A 52 3.33 -16.08 14.86
CA THR A 52 2.63 -15.40 13.75
C THR A 52 1.82 -16.38 12.90
N ALA A 53 0.51 -16.28 12.93
CA ALA A 53 -0.42 -17.03 12.07
C ALA A 53 -0.95 -16.13 10.93
N GLY A 54 -0.04 -15.44 10.23
CA GLY A 54 -0.35 -14.40 9.24
C GLY A 54 -1.32 -14.84 8.15
N GLY A 55 -1.15 -16.05 7.61
CA GLY A 55 -2.06 -16.58 6.58
C GLY A 55 -3.49 -16.80 7.07
N ALA A 56 -3.68 -17.27 8.31
CA ALA A 56 -5.01 -17.40 8.89
C ALA A 56 -5.63 -16.04 9.22
N GLY A 57 -4.80 -15.11 9.72
CA GLY A 57 -5.24 -13.74 10.04
C GLY A 57 -5.76 -12.98 8.83
N ILE A 58 -5.03 -13.02 7.70
CA ILE A 58 -5.45 -12.31 6.49
C ILE A 58 -6.73 -12.92 5.89
N LYS A 59 -6.87 -14.27 5.93
CA LYS A 59 -8.10 -14.95 5.49
C LYS A 59 -9.29 -14.53 6.33
N LEU A 60 -9.13 -14.48 7.66
CA LEU A 60 -10.18 -14.02 8.57
C LEU A 60 -10.52 -12.54 8.34
N ALA A 61 -9.53 -11.68 8.16
CA ALA A 61 -9.76 -10.27 7.89
C ALA A 61 -10.57 -10.06 6.61
N TYR A 62 -10.25 -10.78 5.54
CA TYR A 62 -11.04 -10.75 4.31
C TYR A 62 -12.45 -11.30 4.48
N ALA A 63 -12.64 -12.36 5.27
CA ALA A 63 -13.97 -12.90 5.57
C ALA A 63 -14.83 -11.87 6.31
N VAL A 64 -14.25 -11.20 7.32
CA VAL A 64 -14.93 -10.13 8.07
C VAL A 64 -15.25 -8.92 7.16
N ALA A 65 -14.32 -8.51 6.29
CA ALA A 65 -14.54 -7.43 5.34
C ALA A 65 -15.68 -7.77 4.35
N LYS A 66 -15.72 -9.01 3.86
CA LYS A 66 -16.80 -9.46 2.95
C LYS A 66 -18.17 -9.51 3.65
N GLN A 67 -18.23 -9.98 4.90
CA GLN A 67 -19.47 -9.99 5.68
C GLN A 67 -20.03 -8.59 5.93
N ASN A 68 -19.15 -7.58 5.99
CA ASN A 68 -19.50 -6.19 6.28
C ASN A 68 -19.31 -5.28 5.06
N PHE A 69 -19.35 -5.84 3.87
CA PHE A 69 -19.08 -5.11 2.63
C PHE A 69 -20.07 -3.96 2.42
N ILE A 70 -19.53 -2.78 2.17
CA ILE A 70 -20.30 -1.57 1.90
C ILE A 70 -20.31 -1.35 0.39
N SER A 71 -21.47 -1.51 -0.23
CA SER A 71 -21.65 -1.24 -1.66
C SER A 71 -21.33 0.22 -1.97
N ASN A 72 -20.54 0.48 -3.01
CA ASN A 72 -20.01 1.80 -3.37
C ASN A 72 -19.10 2.45 -2.30
N GLY A 73 -18.66 1.67 -1.32
CA GLY A 73 -17.68 2.08 -0.31
C GLY A 73 -16.28 1.63 -0.67
N ASN A 74 -15.30 2.17 0.03
CA ASN A 74 -13.92 1.67 -0.02
C ASN A 74 -13.74 0.57 1.04
N ASN A 75 -13.83 -0.68 0.60
CA ASN A 75 -13.63 -1.82 1.48
C ASN A 75 -12.16 -2.25 1.45
N ARG A 76 -11.51 -2.25 2.60
CA ARG A 76 -10.05 -2.43 2.67
C ARG A 76 -9.62 -3.18 3.92
N VAL A 77 -8.67 -4.08 3.74
CA VAL A 77 -7.88 -4.66 4.83
C VAL A 77 -6.60 -3.81 4.99
N ILE A 78 -6.30 -3.40 6.21
CA ILE A 78 -5.04 -2.77 6.57
C ILE A 78 -4.27 -3.77 7.43
N LEU A 79 -3.21 -4.34 6.87
CA LEU A 79 -2.35 -5.28 7.57
C LEU A 79 -1.22 -4.52 8.25
N ALA A 80 -1.11 -4.64 9.57
CA ALA A 80 0.02 -4.13 10.35
C ALA A 80 0.96 -5.28 10.72
N THR A 81 2.24 -5.14 10.42
CA THR A 81 3.26 -6.17 10.67
C THR A 81 4.57 -5.54 11.11
N ASP A 82 5.34 -6.27 11.93
CA ASP A 82 6.70 -5.90 12.35
C ASP A 82 7.81 -6.44 11.41
N GLY A 83 7.42 -6.89 10.22
CA GLY A 83 8.34 -7.36 9.17
C GLY A 83 8.45 -8.87 9.05
N ASP A 84 8.15 -9.62 10.08
CA ASP A 84 8.19 -11.11 10.03
C ASP A 84 6.79 -11.67 9.72
N PHE A 85 6.20 -11.17 8.62
CA PHE A 85 4.92 -11.71 8.16
C PHE A 85 5.09 -13.10 7.56
N ASN A 86 4.87 -14.10 8.41
CA ASN A 86 4.89 -15.50 8.00
C ASN A 86 3.47 -15.95 7.60
N VAL A 87 3.31 -16.37 6.35
CA VAL A 87 2.02 -16.85 5.83
C VAL A 87 1.67 -18.27 6.31
N GLY A 88 2.53 -18.90 7.10
CA GLY A 88 2.32 -20.24 7.60
C GLY A 88 2.46 -21.29 6.49
N ALA A 89 1.53 -22.26 6.46
CA ALA A 89 1.54 -23.36 5.50
C ALA A 89 1.19 -22.93 4.04
N SER A 90 0.71 -21.71 3.82
CA SER A 90 0.39 -21.19 2.50
C SER A 90 1.66 -20.70 1.79
N SER A 91 1.82 -21.02 0.51
CA SER A 91 2.89 -20.46 -0.29
C SER A 91 2.64 -18.97 -0.61
N ASP A 92 3.72 -18.21 -0.89
CA ASP A 92 3.58 -16.81 -1.30
C ASP A 92 2.69 -16.67 -2.55
N ALA A 93 2.75 -17.63 -3.47
CA ALA A 93 1.91 -17.64 -4.67
C ALA A 93 0.41 -17.86 -4.36
N GLU A 94 0.08 -18.70 -3.38
CA GLU A 94 -1.30 -18.88 -2.91
C GLU A 94 -1.83 -17.61 -2.25
N MET A 95 -0.98 -16.92 -1.49
CA MET A 95 -1.35 -15.65 -0.86
C MET A 95 -1.62 -14.57 -1.89
N VAL A 96 -0.77 -14.43 -2.90
CA VAL A 96 -0.98 -13.49 -4.01
C VAL A 96 -2.31 -13.78 -4.71
N ARG A 97 -2.60 -15.04 -5.07
CA ARG A 97 -3.88 -15.41 -5.70
C ARG A 97 -5.10 -15.08 -4.83
N LEU A 98 -5.02 -15.35 -3.53
CA LEU A 98 -6.08 -14.98 -2.59
C LEU A 98 -6.33 -13.47 -2.59
N ILE A 99 -5.27 -12.68 -2.52
CA ILE A 99 -5.35 -11.22 -2.50
C ILE A 99 -5.95 -10.70 -3.81
N GLU A 100 -5.51 -11.22 -4.95
CA GLU A 100 -6.05 -10.86 -6.27
C GLU A 100 -7.54 -11.20 -6.39
N GLU A 101 -7.96 -12.38 -5.91
CA GLU A 101 -9.38 -12.75 -5.84
C GLU A 101 -10.19 -11.75 -5.02
N LYS A 102 -9.69 -11.38 -3.83
CA LYS A 102 -10.40 -10.46 -2.94
C LYS A 102 -10.40 -9.01 -3.47
N ARG A 103 -9.33 -8.60 -4.15
CA ARG A 103 -9.28 -7.35 -4.90
C ARG A 103 -10.39 -7.29 -5.95
N ASN A 104 -10.56 -8.37 -6.72
CA ASN A 104 -11.61 -8.47 -7.75
C ASN A 104 -13.02 -8.47 -7.12
N ASP A 105 -13.16 -8.98 -5.88
CA ASP A 105 -14.38 -8.86 -5.06
C ASP A 105 -14.60 -7.42 -4.51
N GLY A 106 -13.67 -6.49 -4.74
CA GLY A 106 -13.74 -5.10 -4.28
C GLY A 106 -13.19 -4.86 -2.87
N VAL A 107 -12.41 -5.78 -2.31
CA VAL A 107 -11.73 -5.61 -1.01
C VAL A 107 -10.23 -5.47 -1.23
N PHE A 108 -9.70 -4.29 -0.98
CA PHE A 108 -8.29 -3.94 -1.21
C PHE A 108 -7.40 -4.27 -0.01
N LEU A 109 -6.07 -4.26 -0.20
CA LEU A 109 -5.09 -4.54 0.84
C LEU A 109 -4.02 -3.45 0.91
N THR A 110 -3.92 -2.78 2.05
CA THR A 110 -2.78 -1.92 2.39
C THR A 110 -1.94 -2.62 3.44
N ILE A 111 -0.61 -2.53 3.34
CA ILE A 111 0.31 -3.13 4.30
C ILE A 111 1.14 -2.03 4.95
N LEU A 112 1.18 -2.05 6.26
CA LEU A 112 1.95 -1.11 7.08
C LEU A 112 2.98 -1.88 7.90
N GLY A 113 4.23 -1.58 7.64
CA GLY A 113 5.36 -2.12 8.38
C GLY A 113 5.72 -1.26 9.59
N PHE A 114 6.02 -1.87 10.71
CA PHE A 114 6.41 -1.20 11.95
C PHE A 114 7.71 -1.80 12.50
N GLY A 115 8.55 -0.97 13.11
CA GLY A 115 9.73 -1.43 13.85
C GLY A 115 11.06 -1.23 13.11
N MET A 116 12.17 -1.65 13.73
CA MET A 116 13.52 -1.60 13.17
C MET A 116 14.05 -3.03 13.01
N GLY A 117 14.26 -3.51 11.79
CA GLY A 117 14.79 -4.86 11.59
C GLY A 117 14.84 -5.33 10.14
N ASN A 118 15.12 -6.61 9.93
CA ASN A 118 15.21 -7.27 8.62
C ASN A 118 13.84 -7.33 7.95
N TYR A 119 13.49 -6.27 7.28
CA TYR A 119 12.25 -6.14 6.53
C TYR A 119 12.34 -6.89 5.20
N LYS A 120 11.32 -7.69 4.91
CA LYS A 120 11.12 -8.28 3.57
C LYS A 120 10.28 -7.32 2.72
N ASP A 121 10.77 -6.10 2.52
CA ASP A 121 10.07 -5.03 1.78
C ASP A 121 9.52 -5.49 0.45
N SER A 122 10.31 -6.20 -0.34
CA SER A 122 9.90 -6.71 -1.65
C SER A 122 8.69 -7.65 -1.59
N LYS A 123 8.56 -8.43 -0.51
CA LYS A 123 7.38 -9.29 -0.31
C LYS A 123 6.15 -8.48 0.04
N MET A 124 6.28 -7.52 0.96
CA MET A 124 5.18 -6.66 1.40
C MET A 124 4.68 -5.77 0.26
N GLU A 125 5.61 -5.21 -0.51
CA GLU A 125 5.28 -4.44 -1.71
C GLU A 125 4.54 -5.30 -2.75
N LYS A 126 5.01 -6.52 -3.01
CA LYS A 126 4.34 -7.44 -3.93
C LYS A 126 2.91 -7.79 -3.49
N LEU A 127 2.70 -8.05 -2.19
CA LEU A 127 1.37 -8.38 -1.66
C LEU A 127 0.43 -7.18 -1.69
N SER A 128 0.89 -5.98 -1.33
CA SER A 128 0.07 -4.77 -1.37
C SER A 128 -0.30 -4.39 -2.80
N ASN A 129 0.63 -4.51 -3.75
CA ASN A 129 0.38 -4.26 -5.16
C ASN A 129 -0.67 -5.24 -5.71
N ALA A 130 -0.57 -6.54 -5.40
CA ALA A 130 -1.58 -7.54 -5.77
C ALA A 130 -2.97 -7.19 -5.22
N GLY A 131 -3.05 -6.45 -4.13
CA GLY A 131 -4.29 -6.03 -3.46
C GLY A 131 -4.79 -4.64 -3.82
N ASN A 132 -4.27 -3.98 -4.85
CA ASN A 132 -4.56 -2.57 -5.19
C ASN A 132 -4.45 -1.66 -3.97
N GLY A 133 -3.38 -1.83 -3.22
CA GLY A 133 -3.10 -1.03 -2.04
C GLY A 133 -1.66 -0.54 -2.03
N ASN A 134 -1.30 0.11 -0.94
CA ASN A 134 0.02 0.66 -0.76
C ASN A 134 0.77 -0.09 0.33
N TYR A 135 2.08 -0.16 0.18
CA TYR A 135 2.99 -0.52 1.24
C TYR A 135 3.60 0.74 1.83
N GLY A 136 3.63 0.84 3.14
CA GLY A 136 4.26 1.93 3.85
C GLY A 136 5.00 1.43 5.09
N TYR A 137 6.14 2.06 5.38
CA TYR A 137 6.95 1.76 6.54
C TYR A 137 6.84 2.90 7.56
N ILE A 138 6.54 2.57 8.79
CA ILE A 138 6.32 3.52 9.89
C ILE A 138 7.41 3.26 10.93
N ASP A 139 8.47 4.05 10.87
CA ASP A 139 9.60 3.98 11.79
C ASP A 139 9.42 4.90 13.00
N ASP A 140 8.67 6.00 12.83
CA ASP A 140 8.43 6.95 13.90
C ASP A 140 6.97 7.47 13.97
N LEU A 141 6.73 8.34 14.94
CA LEU A 141 5.41 8.95 15.15
C LEU A 141 5.07 10.02 14.11
N LEU A 142 6.07 10.66 13.50
CA LEU A 142 5.86 11.68 12.49
C LEU A 142 5.39 11.03 11.19
N GLU A 143 6.03 9.92 10.79
CA GLU A 143 5.60 9.14 9.64
C GLU A 143 4.20 8.55 9.87
N ALA A 144 3.91 8.07 11.09
CA ALA A 144 2.56 7.64 11.44
C ALA A 144 1.51 8.76 11.28
N LYS A 145 1.82 9.97 11.72
CA LYS A 145 0.92 11.13 11.56
C LYS A 145 0.74 11.51 10.09
N LYS A 146 1.79 11.46 9.31
CA LYS A 146 1.77 11.73 7.88
C LYS A 146 0.87 10.71 7.17
N MET A 147 1.13 9.41 7.37
CA MET A 147 0.38 8.33 6.72
C MET A 147 -1.10 8.27 7.13
N PHE A 148 -1.40 8.40 8.43
CA PHE A 148 -2.77 8.32 8.94
C PHE A 148 -3.49 9.68 9.00
N GLY A 149 -2.80 10.76 8.71
CA GLY A 149 -3.37 12.12 8.65
C GLY A 149 -3.43 12.64 7.21
N ALA A 150 -2.31 13.21 6.74
CA ALA A 150 -2.26 13.90 5.45
C ALA A 150 -2.44 12.96 4.25
N GLU A 151 -1.85 11.75 4.30
CA GLU A 151 -1.84 10.79 3.18
C GLU A 151 -2.96 9.75 3.26
N LEU A 152 -3.67 9.66 4.39
CA LEU A 152 -4.71 8.64 4.61
C LEU A 152 -5.74 8.62 3.47
N TRP A 153 -6.24 9.77 3.09
CA TRP A 153 -7.25 9.89 2.06
C TRP A 153 -6.68 9.55 0.66
N GLY A 154 -5.43 9.93 0.39
CA GLY A 154 -4.71 9.55 -0.81
C GLY A 154 -4.46 8.04 -0.90
N THR A 155 -4.18 7.41 0.23
CA THR A 155 -3.94 5.97 0.31
C THR A 155 -5.23 5.16 0.27
N LEU A 156 -6.31 5.67 0.86
CA LEU A 156 -7.59 4.94 0.97
C LEU A 156 -8.51 5.15 -0.22
N TYR A 157 -8.46 6.30 -0.90
CA TYR A 157 -9.39 6.63 -1.99
C TYR A 157 -8.66 6.71 -3.32
N THR A 158 -8.68 5.63 -4.07
CA THR A 158 -8.19 5.58 -5.44
C THR A 158 -9.05 6.49 -6.33
N ILE A 159 -8.44 7.49 -6.95
CA ILE A 159 -9.09 8.41 -7.90
C ILE A 159 -8.76 8.07 -9.36
N ALA A 160 -7.62 7.39 -9.58
CA ALA A 160 -7.22 6.91 -10.90
C ALA A 160 -6.57 5.54 -10.75
N LYS A 161 -6.94 4.59 -11.61
CA LYS A 161 -6.39 3.24 -11.70
C LYS A 161 -5.53 3.11 -12.93
N ASP A 162 -4.60 2.15 -12.90
CA ASP A 162 -3.72 1.81 -14.02
C ASP A 162 -2.95 3.02 -14.56
N VAL A 163 -2.48 3.88 -13.64
CA VAL A 163 -1.75 5.10 -13.99
C VAL A 163 -0.35 4.74 -14.47
N LYS A 164 -0.06 5.08 -15.71
CA LYS A 164 1.22 4.89 -16.37
C LYS A 164 1.84 6.24 -16.67
N ILE A 165 3.09 6.45 -16.30
CA ILE A 165 3.81 7.71 -16.51
C ILE A 165 4.89 7.47 -17.54
N GLN A 166 4.87 8.25 -18.60
CA GLN A 166 5.93 8.28 -19.63
C GLN A 166 6.59 9.65 -19.63
N VAL A 167 7.93 9.65 -19.61
CA VAL A 167 8.74 10.86 -19.68
C VAL A 167 9.54 10.83 -20.97
N GLU A 168 9.44 11.87 -21.77
CA GLU A 168 10.20 12.04 -22.99
C GLU A 168 11.12 13.27 -22.84
N PHE A 169 12.41 13.06 -23.06
CA PHE A 169 13.40 14.11 -23.03
C PHE A 169 13.67 14.65 -24.44
N ASN A 170 13.87 15.97 -24.54
CA ASN A 170 14.27 16.57 -25.81
C ASN A 170 15.68 16.09 -26.23
N PRO A 171 15.82 15.35 -27.35
CA PRO A 171 17.10 14.79 -27.78
C PRO A 171 18.13 15.87 -28.16
N ALA A 172 17.70 17.10 -28.46
CA ALA A 172 18.61 18.23 -28.70
C ALA A 172 19.30 18.72 -27.41
N GLN A 173 18.78 18.37 -26.23
CA GLN A 173 19.31 18.82 -24.95
C GLN A 173 19.81 17.67 -24.08
N VAL A 174 19.28 16.47 -24.26
CA VAL A 174 19.61 15.29 -23.47
C VAL A 174 20.11 14.16 -24.37
N LYS A 175 21.39 13.82 -24.23
CA LYS A 175 22.05 12.76 -25.00
C LYS A 175 21.65 11.36 -24.51
N SER A 176 21.55 11.19 -23.21
CA SER A 176 21.10 9.95 -22.58
C SER A 176 20.51 10.21 -21.22
N TYR A 177 19.67 9.29 -20.76
CA TYR A 177 19.06 9.36 -19.44
C TYR A 177 18.90 7.96 -18.84
N ARG A 178 18.81 7.91 -17.51
CA ARG A 178 18.54 6.70 -16.76
C ARG A 178 17.60 7.01 -15.60
N LEU A 179 16.52 6.25 -15.46
CA LEU A 179 15.65 6.31 -14.29
C LEU A 179 16.41 5.76 -13.08
N ILE A 180 16.31 6.44 -11.93
CA ILE A 180 16.90 6.02 -10.66
C ILE A 180 15.76 5.45 -9.80
N GLY A 181 15.86 4.18 -9.42
CA GLY A 181 14.81 3.46 -8.73
C GLY A 181 13.68 3.01 -9.65
N TYR A 182 12.60 2.51 -9.08
CA TYR A 182 11.43 2.00 -9.80
C TYR A 182 11.71 0.76 -10.67
N GLU A 183 12.79 0.02 -10.44
CA GLU A 183 13.17 -1.15 -11.23
C GLU A 183 12.05 -2.20 -11.30
N ASN A 184 11.26 -2.32 -10.23
CA ASN A 184 10.13 -3.27 -10.13
C ASN A 184 8.83 -2.75 -10.77
N ARG A 185 8.83 -1.51 -11.28
CA ARG A 185 7.65 -0.83 -11.85
C ARG A 185 7.87 -0.32 -13.27
N MET A 186 8.98 -0.71 -13.87
CA MET A 186 9.27 -0.34 -15.26
C MET A 186 8.35 -1.12 -16.20
N LEU A 187 7.72 -0.39 -17.12
CA LEU A 187 6.94 -0.94 -18.21
C LEU A 187 7.76 -0.91 -19.51
N ASN A 188 7.64 -1.95 -20.32
CA ASN A 188 8.15 -1.88 -21.68
C ASN A 188 7.32 -0.88 -22.48
N THR A 189 7.90 -0.27 -23.51
CA THR A 189 7.21 0.73 -24.34
C THR A 189 5.92 0.18 -24.96
N GLU A 190 5.90 -1.10 -25.33
CA GLU A 190 4.76 -1.82 -25.88
C GLU A 190 3.61 -2.03 -24.86
N ASP A 191 3.97 -2.15 -23.57
CA ASP A 191 3.00 -2.37 -22.48
C ASP A 191 2.31 -1.06 -22.03
N PHE A 192 2.79 0.10 -22.47
CA PHE A 192 2.25 1.39 -22.04
C PHE A 192 0.78 1.58 -22.44
N ASN A 193 0.40 1.13 -23.64
CA ASN A 193 -0.95 1.22 -24.16
C ASN A 193 -1.77 -0.08 -23.95
N ASP A 194 -1.25 -1.06 -23.23
CA ASP A 194 -1.98 -2.30 -22.93
C ASP A 194 -2.76 -2.15 -21.62
N ASP A 195 -4.09 -2.00 -21.70
CA ASP A 195 -4.99 -1.88 -20.55
C ASP A 195 -5.09 -3.17 -19.71
N LYS A 196 -4.50 -4.28 -20.17
CA LYS A 196 -4.43 -5.53 -19.40
C LYS A 196 -3.21 -5.58 -18.49
N LYS A 197 -2.26 -4.68 -18.68
CA LYS A 197 -1.08 -4.55 -17.83
C LYS A 197 -1.42 -3.65 -16.66
N ASP A 198 -1.57 -4.28 -15.50
CA ASP A 198 -1.78 -3.63 -14.22
C ASP A 198 -0.64 -2.61 -13.93
N ALA A 199 -1.01 -1.43 -13.51
CA ALA A 199 -0.10 -0.33 -13.21
C ALA A 199 -0.43 0.29 -11.84
N GLY A 200 0.11 1.48 -11.54
CA GLY A 200 -0.10 2.10 -10.24
C GLY A 200 -1.49 2.72 -10.07
N ASP A 201 -2.09 2.54 -8.91
CA ASP A 201 -3.29 3.28 -8.52
C ASP A 201 -2.91 4.56 -7.80
N ILE A 202 -3.56 5.67 -8.11
CA ILE A 202 -3.33 6.97 -7.47
C ILE A 202 -4.56 7.40 -6.68
N GLY A 203 -4.34 7.81 -5.46
CA GLY A 203 -5.36 8.36 -4.57
C GLY A 203 -5.36 9.89 -4.52
N CYS A 204 -6.35 10.43 -3.83
CA CYS A 204 -6.52 11.89 -3.69
C CYS A 204 -5.32 12.52 -2.97
N GLY A 205 -4.68 13.52 -3.59
CA GLY A 205 -3.52 14.20 -3.03
C GLY A 205 -2.21 13.41 -3.10
N HIS A 206 -2.20 12.23 -3.74
CA HIS A 206 -0.98 11.44 -3.94
C HIS A 206 -0.01 12.13 -4.87
N THR A 207 1.27 12.10 -4.52
CA THR A 207 2.37 12.63 -5.35
C THR A 207 3.34 11.52 -5.70
N VAL A 208 3.86 11.53 -6.92
CA VAL A 208 4.88 10.60 -7.39
C VAL A 208 6.13 11.38 -7.75
N THR A 209 7.28 10.95 -7.24
CA THR A 209 8.58 11.55 -7.56
C THR A 209 9.41 10.57 -8.37
N ALA A 210 9.77 10.92 -9.59
CA ALA A 210 10.70 10.17 -10.41
C ALA A 210 12.02 10.95 -10.55
N LEU A 211 13.14 10.29 -10.28
CA LEU A 211 14.47 10.86 -10.41
C LEU A 211 15.17 10.27 -11.62
N TYR A 212 15.78 11.13 -12.43
CA TYR A 212 16.54 10.74 -13.61
C TYR A 212 17.96 11.27 -13.52
N GLU A 213 18.92 10.41 -13.80
CA GLU A 213 20.28 10.82 -14.18
C GLU A 213 20.26 11.16 -15.67
N ILE A 214 20.73 12.34 -16.03
CA ILE A 214 20.77 12.78 -17.43
C ILE A 214 22.18 13.15 -17.84
N SER A 215 22.56 12.84 -19.11
CA SER A 215 23.74 13.36 -19.76
C SER A 215 23.30 14.42 -20.77
N PRO A 216 23.69 15.69 -20.61
CA PRO A 216 23.36 16.73 -21.58
C PRO A 216 23.91 16.40 -22.96
N ALA A 217 23.23 16.83 -24.02
CA ALA A 217 23.82 16.89 -25.35
C ALA A 217 24.96 17.92 -25.31
N GLU A 218 26.09 17.58 -25.89
CA GLU A 218 27.20 18.54 -26.02
C GLU A 218 26.68 19.72 -26.84
N SER A 219 26.68 20.92 -26.24
CA SER A 219 26.52 22.15 -27.02
C SER A 219 27.70 22.18 -28.02
N GLU A 220 27.43 22.33 -29.31
CA GLU A 220 28.46 22.74 -30.25
C GLU A 220 29.02 24.07 -29.72
N GLU A 221 30.11 24.02 -28.93
CA GLU A 221 30.91 25.19 -28.67
C GLU A 221 31.41 25.67 -30.04
N HIS A 222 30.91 26.84 -30.46
CA HIS A 222 31.52 27.59 -31.55
C HIS A 222 33.01 27.74 -31.19
N ALA A 223 33.87 26.97 -31.85
CA ALA A 223 35.29 27.22 -31.84
C ALA A 223 35.47 28.67 -32.28
N PRO A 224 36.14 29.53 -31.49
CA PRO A 224 36.41 30.90 -31.93
C PRO A 224 37.23 30.81 -33.21
N ASN A 225 36.70 31.41 -34.29
CA ASN A 225 37.47 31.60 -35.52
C ASN A 225 38.73 32.38 -35.16
N VAL A 226 39.89 31.71 -35.27
CA VAL A 226 41.19 32.33 -35.24
C VAL A 226 41.50 32.83 -36.66
#